data_16203ac28f2d51ba49df5fc185474ead
#
_entry.id   16203ac28f2d51ba49df5fc185474ead
#
_cell.length_a   1.000
_cell.length_b   1.000
_cell.length_c   1.000
_cell.angle_alpha   90.00
_cell.angle_beta   90.00
_cell.angle_gamma   90.00
#
_symmetry.space_group_name_H-M   'P 1'
#
loop_
_entity.id
_entity.type
_entity.pdbx_description
1 polymer ?
#
loop_
_entity_poly.entity_id
_entity_poly.type
_entity_poly.pdbx_seq_one_letter_code
_entity_poly.pdbx_strand_id
1 'polypeptide(L)'
;MENNKTISVILPIKTARSADFEDFFDRCIKSIKNQGETVSELVIVYCDDSLLETHINSYDFDGLNVKLEVWKDEPNFANQVNRGVEISTSNWVSLIEFDDEYSNIWFKNSQKYMDIYKD
;
A
#
# COMPACT_ATOMS: atom_id res chain seq x y z
N MET A 1 -22.65 1.27 9.95
CA MET A 1 -22.09 2.61 10.17
C MET A 1 -20.76 2.74 9.46
N GLU A 2 -20.59 3.81 8.76
CA GLU A 2 -19.38 4.06 8.01
C GLU A 2 -18.22 4.43 8.92
N ASN A 3 -17.06 3.83 8.70
CA ASN A 3 -15.85 4.18 9.45
C ASN A 3 -15.00 5.14 8.61
N ASN A 4 -15.11 6.43 8.90
CA ASN A 4 -14.41 7.49 8.16
C ASN A 4 -12.92 7.56 8.47
N LYS A 5 -12.41 6.72 9.38
CA LYS A 5 -11.01 6.72 9.80
C LYS A 5 -10.20 5.60 9.18
N THR A 6 -10.78 4.84 8.27
CA THR A 6 -10.03 3.80 7.58
C THR A 6 -9.17 4.41 6.46
N ILE A 7 -8.09 3.74 6.17
CA ILE A 7 -7.06 4.25 5.27
C ILE A 7 -6.81 3.23 4.16
N SER A 8 -6.75 3.72 2.91
CA SER A 8 -6.24 2.94 1.80
C SER A 8 -4.74 3.21 1.70
N VAL A 9 -3.93 2.16 1.73
CA VAL A 9 -2.49 2.27 1.58
C VAL A 9 -2.14 2.09 0.12
N ILE A 10 -1.39 3.03 -0.43
CA ILE A 10 -0.97 3.01 -1.84
C ILE A 10 0.51 2.64 -1.90
N LEU A 11 0.82 1.57 -2.62
CA LEU A 11 2.18 1.07 -2.77
C LEU A 11 2.54 0.98 -4.25
N PRO A 12 3.26 1.97 -4.79
CA PRO A 12 3.76 1.88 -6.16
C PRO A 12 5.07 1.09 -6.18
N ILE A 13 5.24 0.20 -7.16
CA ILE A 13 6.46 -0.59 -7.27
C ILE A 13 6.96 -0.55 -8.71
N LYS A 14 8.22 -0.24 -8.89
CA LYS A 14 8.85 -0.19 -10.21
C LYS A 14 9.40 -1.55 -10.63
N THR A 15 10.11 -2.24 -9.74
CA THR A 15 10.83 -3.46 -10.08
C THR A 15 11.11 -4.31 -8.85
N ALA A 16 11.29 -5.60 -9.05
CA ALA A 16 11.73 -6.53 -8.01
C ALA A 16 13.24 -6.87 -8.14
N ARG A 17 13.95 -6.12 -8.96
CA ARG A 17 15.35 -6.47 -9.29
C ARG A 17 16.39 -5.92 -8.31
N SER A 18 15.97 -5.11 -7.35
CA SER A 18 16.89 -4.59 -6.35
C SER A 18 17.31 -5.71 -5.38
N ALA A 19 18.53 -5.60 -4.85
CA ALA A 19 19.00 -6.53 -3.83
C ALA A 19 18.07 -6.45 -2.62
N ASP A 20 17.80 -7.60 -2.02
CA ASP A 20 16.96 -7.68 -0.82
C ASP A 20 15.50 -7.26 -1.02
N PHE A 21 15.02 -7.21 -2.29
CA PHE A 21 13.64 -6.83 -2.57
C PHE A 21 12.64 -7.67 -1.77
N GLU A 22 12.83 -8.99 -1.77
CA GLU A 22 11.89 -9.89 -1.10
C GLU A 22 11.81 -9.63 0.40
N ASP A 23 12.96 -9.36 1.03
CA ASP A 23 12.99 -9.07 2.46
C ASP A 23 12.34 -7.73 2.77
N PHE A 24 12.65 -6.69 2.00
CA PHE A 24 12.05 -5.38 2.19
C PHE A 24 10.54 -5.39 1.94
N PHE A 25 10.11 -6.09 0.88
CA PHE A 25 8.69 -6.20 0.56
C PHE A 25 7.94 -6.89 1.70
N ASP A 26 8.47 -7.99 2.19
CA ASP A 26 7.86 -8.74 3.30
C ASP A 26 7.73 -7.87 4.56
N ARG A 27 8.75 -7.12 4.91
CA ARG A 27 8.70 -6.22 6.05
C ARG A 27 7.68 -5.11 5.86
N CYS A 28 7.63 -4.54 4.65
CA CYS A 28 6.67 -3.51 4.31
C CYS A 28 5.24 -4.03 4.50
N ILE A 29 4.93 -5.18 3.93
CA ILE A 29 3.58 -5.75 4.02
C ILE A 29 3.23 -6.09 5.47
N LYS A 30 4.16 -6.66 6.22
CA LYS A 30 3.91 -6.97 7.64
C LYS A 30 3.64 -5.71 8.46
N SER A 31 4.34 -4.61 8.16
CA SER A 31 4.12 -3.36 8.87
C SER A 31 2.73 -2.78 8.56
N ILE A 32 2.23 -2.99 7.35
CA ILE A 32 0.87 -2.59 6.97
C ILE A 32 -0.15 -3.44 7.73
N LYS A 33 0.03 -4.75 7.76
CA LYS A 33 -0.85 -5.65 8.52
C LYS A 33 -0.92 -5.30 10.00
N ASN A 34 0.22 -4.90 10.57
CA ASN A 34 0.29 -4.56 11.98
C ASN A 34 -0.52 -3.31 12.34
N GLN A 35 -0.97 -2.53 11.36
CA GLN A 35 -1.87 -1.41 11.61
C GLN A 35 -3.30 -1.87 11.92
N GLY A 36 -3.62 -3.13 11.62
CA GLY A 36 -4.91 -3.72 11.96
C GLY A 36 -6.05 -3.17 11.14
N GLU A 37 -7.20 -3.00 11.77
CA GLU A 37 -8.43 -2.60 11.09
C GLU A 37 -8.42 -1.18 10.55
N THR A 38 -7.42 -0.38 10.90
CA THR A 38 -7.28 0.97 10.34
C THR A 38 -6.97 0.94 8.85
N VAL A 39 -6.41 -0.17 8.35
CA VAL A 39 -6.16 -0.35 6.92
C VAL A 39 -7.37 -1.03 6.31
N SER A 40 -8.08 -0.32 5.43
CA SER A 40 -9.22 -0.90 4.73
C SER A 40 -8.79 -1.70 3.52
N GLU A 41 -7.70 -1.31 2.89
CA GLU A 41 -7.18 -1.98 1.70
C GLU A 41 -5.73 -1.57 1.43
N LEU A 42 -5.01 -2.45 0.76
CA LEU A 42 -3.70 -2.16 0.21
C LEU A 42 -3.82 -2.15 -1.31
N VAL A 43 -3.47 -1.04 -1.94
CA VAL A 43 -3.51 -0.91 -3.39
C VAL A 43 -2.08 -0.92 -3.91
N ILE A 44 -1.72 -1.96 -4.67
CA ILE A 44 -0.39 -2.08 -5.25
C ILE A 44 -0.48 -1.76 -6.73
N VAL A 45 0.20 -0.70 -7.16
CA VAL A 45 0.29 -0.32 -8.57
C VAL A 45 1.72 -0.64 -9.01
N TYR A 46 1.88 -1.73 -9.75
CA TYR A 46 3.20 -2.26 -10.08
C TYR A 46 3.46 -2.27 -11.58
N CYS A 47 4.71 -2.00 -11.95
CA CYS A 47 5.09 -1.97 -13.37
C CYS A 47 5.00 -3.36 -13.99
N ASP A 48 4.77 -3.39 -15.31
CA ASP A 48 4.60 -4.62 -16.07
C ASP A 48 5.97 -5.31 -16.22
N ASP A 49 6.31 -6.12 -15.24
CA ASP A 49 7.59 -6.83 -15.13
C ASP A 49 7.29 -8.25 -14.65
N SER A 50 7.71 -9.25 -15.40
CA SER A 50 7.38 -10.64 -15.10
C SER A 50 7.91 -11.14 -13.77
N LEU A 51 9.09 -10.71 -13.36
CA LEU A 51 9.66 -11.08 -12.07
C LEU A 51 8.85 -10.50 -10.93
N LEU A 52 8.48 -9.23 -11.04
CA LEU A 52 7.68 -8.52 -10.04
C LEU A 52 6.28 -9.15 -9.95
N GLU A 53 5.66 -9.41 -11.08
CA GLU A 53 4.33 -10.01 -11.11
C GLU A 53 4.32 -11.40 -10.47
N THR A 54 5.32 -12.22 -10.79
CA THR A 54 5.45 -13.55 -10.19
C THR A 54 5.59 -13.45 -8.68
N HIS A 55 6.41 -12.53 -8.20
CA HIS A 55 6.61 -12.35 -6.78
C HIS A 55 5.31 -11.92 -6.08
N ILE A 56 4.63 -10.93 -6.63
CA ILE A 56 3.38 -10.41 -6.05
C ILE A 56 2.31 -11.49 -6.03
N ASN A 57 2.14 -12.22 -7.14
CA ASN A 57 1.09 -13.25 -7.25
C ASN A 57 1.35 -14.45 -6.35
N SER A 58 2.60 -14.71 -6.00
CA SER A 58 2.95 -15.82 -5.11
C SER A 58 3.03 -15.44 -3.64
N TYR A 59 2.97 -14.14 -3.33
CA TYR A 59 3.08 -13.66 -1.97
C TYR A 59 1.79 -13.92 -1.19
N ASP A 60 1.93 -14.36 0.06
CA ASP A 60 0.78 -14.59 0.94
C ASP A 60 0.50 -13.31 1.75
N PHE A 61 -0.55 -12.60 1.37
CA PHE A 61 -0.96 -11.38 2.07
C PHE A 61 -1.75 -11.65 3.36
N ASP A 62 -2.01 -12.92 3.64
CA ASP A 62 -2.57 -13.38 4.92
C ASP A 62 -3.85 -12.62 5.31
N GLY A 63 -4.81 -12.59 4.41
CA GLY A 63 -6.13 -12.00 4.67
C GLY A 63 -6.23 -10.50 4.48
N LEU A 64 -5.13 -9.82 4.20
CA LEU A 64 -5.16 -8.39 3.90
C LEU A 64 -5.94 -8.15 2.61
N ASN A 65 -6.82 -7.15 2.61
CA ASN A 65 -7.58 -6.80 1.41
C ASN A 65 -6.65 -6.09 0.41
N VAL A 66 -6.28 -6.78 -0.66
CA VAL A 66 -5.30 -6.26 -1.62
C VAL A 66 -5.95 -6.06 -2.98
N LYS A 67 -5.69 -4.90 -3.56
CA LYS A 67 -6.10 -4.57 -4.92
C LYS A 67 -4.84 -4.42 -5.76
N LEU A 68 -4.74 -5.15 -6.85
CA LEU A 68 -3.57 -5.15 -7.72
C LEU A 68 -3.89 -4.44 -9.02
N GLU A 69 -3.03 -3.51 -9.41
CA GLU A 69 -3.15 -2.79 -10.67
C GLU A 69 -1.82 -2.80 -11.39
N VAL A 70 -1.78 -3.35 -12.61
CA VAL A 70 -0.55 -3.36 -13.40
C VAL A 70 -0.40 -2.02 -14.13
N TRP A 71 0.79 -1.44 -14.06
CA TRP A 71 1.13 -0.19 -14.75
C TRP A 71 1.91 -0.51 -16.02
N LYS A 72 1.30 -0.26 -17.17
CA LYS A 72 1.85 -0.68 -18.46
C LYS A 72 2.64 0.40 -19.20
N ASP A 73 2.63 1.61 -18.67
CA ASP A 73 3.39 2.72 -19.26
C ASP A 73 4.79 2.81 -18.63
N GLU A 74 5.55 3.82 -19.03
CA GLU A 74 6.86 4.07 -18.44
C GLU A 74 6.74 4.21 -16.92
N PRO A 75 7.67 3.64 -16.14
CA PRO A 75 7.62 3.78 -14.69
C PRO A 75 7.58 5.25 -14.29
N ASN A 76 6.60 5.59 -13.47
CA ASN A 76 6.43 6.96 -13.00
C ASN A 76 5.77 6.94 -11.64
N PHE A 77 6.54 7.26 -10.61
CA PHE A 77 6.08 7.21 -9.24
C PHE A 77 4.80 8.01 -9.04
N ALA A 78 4.80 9.27 -9.46
CA ALA A 78 3.65 10.15 -9.26
C ALA A 78 2.39 9.63 -9.97
N ASN A 79 2.54 9.16 -11.20
CA ASN A 79 1.40 8.66 -11.96
C ASN A 79 0.87 7.34 -11.40
N GLN A 80 1.77 6.47 -10.92
CA GLN A 80 1.35 5.23 -10.29
C GLN A 80 0.60 5.49 -8.98
N VAL A 81 1.07 6.46 -8.19
CA VAL A 81 0.39 6.86 -6.96
C VAL A 81 -0.99 7.43 -7.30
N ASN A 82 -1.07 8.31 -8.28
CA ASN A 82 -2.36 8.88 -8.69
C ASN A 82 -3.34 7.81 -9.13
N ARG A 83 -2.86 6.81 -9.85
CA ARG A 83 -3.71 5.68 -10.26
C ARG A 83 -4.21 4.90 -9.05
N GLY A 84 -3.33 4.66 -8.07
CA GLY A 84 -3.71 3.99 -6.84
C GLY A 84 -4.79 4.76 -6.09
N VAL A 85 -4.65 6.08 -6.01
CA VAL A 85 -5.64 6.93 -5.36
C VAL A 85 -6.98 6.84 -6.10
N GLU A 86 -6.97 6.87 -7.43
CA GLU A 86 -8.19 6.77 -8.24
C GLU A 86 -9.01 5.52 -7.93
N ILE A 87 -8.33 4.39 -7.74
CA ILE A 87 -9.01 3.11 -7.53
C ILE A 87 -9.23 2.78 -6.06
N SER A 88 -8.73 3.61 -5.15
CA SER A 88 -8.90 3.42 -3.72
C SER A 88 -10.32 3.79 -3.29
N THR A 89 -10.77 3.24 -2.18
CA THR A 89 -12.16 3.40 -1.73
C THR A 89 -12.31 4.12 -0.40
N SER A 90 -11.22 4.36 0.32
CA SER A 90 -11.28 5.05 1.61
C SER A 90 -11.21 6.57 1.44
N ASN A 91 -11.67 7.30 2.46
CA ASN A 91 -11.58 8.76 2.46
C ASN A 91 -10.17 9.26 2.72
N TRP A 92 -9.31 8.40 3.26
CA TRP A 92 -7.92 8.73 3.59
C TRP A 92 -7.00 7.78 2.84
N VAL A 93 -5.89 8.30 2.35
CA VAL A 93 -4.87 7.48 1.70
C VAL A 93 -3.53 7.71 2.38
N SER A 94 -2.72 6.68 2.41
CA SER A 94 -1.35 6.76 2.88
C SER A 94 -0.44 6.13 1.84
N LEU A 95 0.70 6.72 1.63
CA LEU A 95 1.66 6.30 0.64
C LEU A 95 2.83 5.59 1.32
N ILE A 96 3.28 4.49 0.78
CA ILE A 96 4.46 3.80 1.28
C ILE A 96 5.26 3.25 0.10
N GLU A 97 6.58 3.23 0.23
CA GLU A 97 7.46 2.57 -0.75
C GLU A 97 7.82 1.18 -0.21
N PHE A 98 8.16 0.26 -1.12
CA PHE A 98 8.36 -1.15 -0.74
C PHE A 98 9.49 -1.37 0.27
N ASP A 99 10.43 -0.44 0.37
CA ASP A 99 11.54 -0.53 1.32
C ASP A 99 11.29 0.25 2.62
N ASP A 100 10.07 0.73 2.82
CA ASP A 100 9.67 1.43 4.04
C ASP A 100 8.80 0.54 4.92
N GLU A 101 8.71 0.91 6.20
CA GLU A 101 7.87 0.23 7.18
C GLU A 101 7.13 1.26 8.02
N TYR A 102 5.88 0.95 8.37
CA TYR A 102 5.16 1.77 9.35
C TYR A 102 5.51 1.32 10.77
N SER A 103 5.54 2.27 11.70
CA SER A 103 5.60 1.90 13.10
C SER A 103 4.27 1.27 13.51
N ASN A 104 4.28 0.46 14.57
CA ASN A 104 3.08 -0.29 15.00
C ASN A 104 1.90 0.61 15.35
N ILE A 105 2.15 1.85 15.70
CA ILE A 105 1.10 2.78 16.13
C ILE A 105 0.88 3.92 15.15
N TRP A 106 1.47 3.84 13.94
CA TRP A 106 1.42 4.94 12.99
C TRP A 106 -0.02 5.37 12.66
N PHE A 107 -0.85 4.45 12.23
CA PHE A 107 -2.21 4.77 11.83
C PHE A 107 -3.09 5.09 13.04
N LYS A 108 -2.87 4.44 14.14
CA LYS A 108 -3.60 4.73 15.37
C LYS A 108 -3.37 6.18 15.80
N ASN A 109 -2.13 6.65 15.74
CA ASN A 109 -1.82 8.03 16.02
C ASN A 109 -2.38 8.98 14.96
N SER A 110 -2.32 8.57 13.70
CA SER A 110 -2.85 9.38 12.60
C SER A 110 -4.34 9.63 12.74
N GLN A 111 -5.09 8.65 13.24
CA GLN A 111 -6.53 8.81 13.44
C GLN A 111 -6.88 9.94 14.41
N LYS A 112 -6.01 10.26 15.35
CA LYS A 112 -6.22 11.39 16.24
C LYS A 112 -6.23 12.70 15.47
N TYR A 113 -5.40 12.83 14.46
CA TYR A 113 -5.38 14.02 13.61
C TYR A 113 -6.59 14.08 12.68
N MET A 114 -7.04 12.93 12.21
CA MET A 114 -8.26 12.86 11.40
C MET A 114 -9.47 13.40 12.14
N ASP A 115 -9.56 13.15 13.44
CA ASP A 115 -10.63 13.67 14.29
C ASP A 115 -10.55 15.20 14.42
N ILE A 116 -9.35 15.76 14.39
CA ILE A 116 -9.13 17.21 14.53
C ILE A 116 -9.45 17.94 13.22
N TYR A 117 -9.08 17.36 12.09
CA TYR A 117 -9.13 18.04 10.79
C TYR A 117 -10.30 17.63 9.89
N LYS A 118 -11.19 16.81 10.38
CA LYS A 118 -12.36 16.45 9.57
C LYS A 118 -13.34 17.62 9.51
N ASP A 119 -14.04 17.71 8.43
CA ASP A 119 -15.08 18.73 8.24
C ASP A 119 -16.43 18.25 8.71
#